data_cc90572c9bd136a3539ab6d68d3c2e1f
#
_entry.id   cc90572c9bd136a3539ab6d68d3c2e1f
#
_cell.length_a   1.000
_cell.length_b   1.000
_cell.length_c   1.000
_cell.angle_alpha   90.00
_cell.angle_beta   90.00
_cell.angle_gamma   90.00
#
_symmetry.space_group_name_H-M   'P 1'
#
loop_
_entity.id
_entity.type
_entity.pdbx_description
1 polymer ?
#
loop_
_entity_poly.entity_id
_entity_poly.type
_entity_poly.pdbx_seq_one_letter_code
_entity_poly.pdbx_strand_id
1 'polypeptide(L)'
;MEKRNRTQLVLGLLLIVVAGWLIATRIKPDLANILHLTFEWPMWVMFAGAALLVIGLLVGEPDMAVPASIVAGIGGILYYQNATSHWESWAYMWTLIPGFVGVGKILSGIIGGDFMACLKEGLKLLFTSAILFTIFTIFNAWTIFGSYSGYVPIALLFILGILLIVRGIMRHK
;
A
#
# COMPACT_ATOMS: atom_id res chain seq x y z
N MET A 1 16.84 -13.44 -23.69
CA MET A 1 18.19 -13.19 -23.11
C MET A 1 18.44 -11.71 -22.79
N GLU A 2 17.88 -10.78 -23.53
CA GLU A 2 18.11 -9.33 -23.35
C GLU A 2 17.54 -8.75 -22.03
N LYS A 3 16.35 -9.17 -21.58
CA LYS A 3 15.73 -8.71 -20.31
C LYS A 3 16.60 -9.06 -19.09
N ARG A 4 17.17 -10.26 -19.03
CA ARG A 4 17.99 -10.72 -17.89
C ARG A 4 19.29 -9.92 -17.74
N ASN A 5 19.88 -9.52 -18.85
CA ASN A 5 21.10 -8.70 -18.84
C ASN A 5 20.82 -7.27 -18.36
N ARG A 6 19.68 -6.68 -18.75
CA ARG A 6 19.26 -5.35 -18.28
C ARG A 6 19.02 -5.34 -16.77
N THR A 7 18.33 -6.33 -16.23
CA THR A 7 18.07 -6.43 -14.78
C THR A 7 19.37 -6.52 -13.99
N GLN A 8 20.34 -7.33 -14.46
CA GLN A 8 21.64 -7.46 -13.79
C GLN A 8 22.46 -6.15 -13.86
N LEU A 9 22.42 -5.44 -14.99
CA LEU A 9 23.09 -4.15 -15.12
C LEU A 9 22.48 -3.08 -14.20
N VAL A 10 21.15 -3.00 -14.14
CA VAL A 10 20.44 -2.04 -13.26
C VAL A 10 20.73 -2.35 -11.80
N LEU A 11 20.66 -3.62 -11.38
CA LEU A 11 21.00 -4.03 -10.01
C LEU A 11 22.47 -3.75 -9.69
N GLY A 12 23.38 -4.05 -10.60
CA GLY A 12 24.81 -3.77 -10.43
C GLY A 12 25.08 -2.26 -10.30
N LEU A 13 24.48 -1.45 -11.15
CA LEU A 13 24.60 0.01 -11.06
C LEU A 13 24.04 0.55 -9.75
N LEU A 14 22.87 0.06 -9.32
CA LEU A 14 22.23 0.46 -8.07
C LEU A 14 23.11 0.11 -6.86
N LEU A 15 23.68 -1.09 -6.83
CA LEU A 15 24.60 -1.49 -5.76
C LEU A 15 25.85 -0.61 -5.73
N ILE A 16 26.41 -0.23 -6.89
CA ILE A 16 27.56 0.66 -6.98
C ILE A 16 27.20 2.06 -6.46
N VAL A 17 26.04 2.59 -6.81
CA VAL A 17 25.56 3.91 -6.33
C VAL A 17 25.37 3.89 -4.82
N VAL A 18 24.71 2.86 -4.28
CA VAL A 18 24.51 2.71 -2.82
C VAL A 18 25.84 2.54 -2.11
N ALA A 19 26.74 1.71 -2.61
CA ALA A 19 28.07 1.52 -2.04
C ALA A 19 28.89 2.83 -2.08
N GLY A 20 28.87 3.54 -3.20
CA GLY A 20 29.53 4.85 -3.35
C GLY A 20 28.99 5.89 -2.37
N TRP A 21 27.68 5.92 -2.16
CA TRP A 21 27.04 6.76 -1.16
C TRP A 21 27.49 6.41 0.25
N LEU A 22 27.49 5.13 0.63
CA LEU A 22 27.93 4.68 1.95
C LEU A 22 29.41 5.00 2.20
N ILE A 23 30.27 4.89 1.19
CA ILE A 23 31.66 5.28 1.28
C ILE A 23 31.80 6.79 1.45
N ALA A 24 31.07 7.58 0.66
CA ALA A 24 31.10 9.05 0.71
C ALA A 24 30.69 9.58 2.09
N THR A 25 29.65 9.00 2.71
CA THR A 25 29.19 9.37 4.06
C THR A 25 30.18 8.98 5.16
N ARG A 26 31.01 7.95 4.92
CA ARG A 26 32.09 7.56 5.84
C ARG A 26 33.29 8.51 5.77
N ILE A 27 33.61 9.02 4.57
CA ILE A 27 34.77 9.91 4.36
C ILE A 27 34.43 11.34 4.78
N LYS A 28 33.19 11.79 4.54
CA LYS A 28 32.72 13.13 4.93
C LYS A 28 31.37 12.99 5.67
N PRO A 29 31.37 12.97 7.02
CA PRO A 29 30.15 12.90 7.81
C PRO A 29 29.17 14.04 7.53
N ASP A 30 29.66 15.21 7.10
CA ASP A 30 28.84 16.37 6.73
C ASP A 30 27.92 16.08 5.53
N LEU A 31 28.27 15.14 4.65
CA LEU A 31 27.41 14.70 3.55
C LEU A 31 26.18 13.95 4.06
N ALA A 32 26.29 13.28 5.20
CA ALA A 32 25.13 12.69 5.88
C ALA A 32 24.18 13.78 6.39
N ASN A 33 24.74 14.95 6.79
CA ASN A 33 23.96 16.09 7.27
C ASN A 33 23.22 16.85 6.16
N ILE A 34 23.63 16.74 4.90
CA ILE A 34 22.89 17.33 3.76
C ILE A 34 21.51 16.65 3.58
N LEU A 35 21.39 15.40 4.02
CA LEU A 35 20.11 14.67 4.09
C LEU A 35 19.42 14.82 5.46
N HIS A 36 19.90 15.67 6.36
CA HIS A 36 19.12 16.16 7.50
C HIS A 36 18.03 17.16 7.07
N LEU A 37 17.38 16.89 5.99
CA LEU A 37 15.96 17.15 5.90
C LEU A 37 15.38 16.38 7.09
N THR A 38 14.56 17.00 7.92
CA THR A 38 13.82 16.36 9.00
C THR A 38 12.88 15.30 8.46
N PHE A 39 13.45 14.28 7.77
CA PHE A 39 12.70 13.16 7.26
C PHE A 39 12.42 12.25 8.44
N GLU A 40 11.17 12.23 8.83
CA GLU A 40 10.68 11.22 9.75
C GLU A 40 10.90 9.83 9.15
N TRP A 41 11.24 8.86 9.99
CA TRP A 41 11.58 7.50 9.54
C TRP A 41 10.55 6.86 8.57
N PRO A 42 9.21 7.13 8.65
CA PRO A 42 8.26 6.54 7.72
C PRO A 42 8.43 7.04 6.27
N MET A 43 8.99 8.22 6.08
CA MET A 43 9.26 8.74 4.74
C MET A 43 10.26 7.87 3.98
N TRP A 44 11.21 7.24 4.67
CA TRP A 44 12.15 6.30 4.05
C TRP A 44 11.45 5.10 3.44
N VAL A 45 10.36 4.63 4.07
CA VAL A 45 9.53 3.55 3.52
C VAL A 45 8.82 4.02 2.24
N MET A 46 8.29 5.26 2.22
CA MET A 46 7.68 5.84 1.03
C MET A 46 8.71 5.97 -0.11
N PHE A 47 9.90 6.45 0.19
CA PHE A 47 10.99 6.53 -0.78
C PHE A 47 11.42 5.17 -1.32
N ALA A 48 11.44 4.12 -0.49
CA ALA A 48 11.70 2.77 -0.94
C ALA A 48 10.64 2.30 -1.95
N GLY A 49 9.36 2.61 -1.71
CA GLY A 49 8.28 2.37 -2.67
C GLY A 49 8.49 3.12 -3.99
N ALA A 50 8.83 4.42 -3.93
CA ALA A 50 9.14 5.21 -5.12
C ALA A 50 10.37 4.66 -5.88
N ALA A 51 11.42 4.24 -5.17
CA ALA A 51 12.59 3.62 -5.76
C ALA A 51 12.26 2.31 -6.49
N LEU A 52 11.39 1.47 -5.90
CA LEU A 52 10.91 0.23 -6.55
C LEU A 52 10.17 0.54 -7.84
N LEU A 53 9.36 1.61 -7.89
CA LEU A 53 8.67 2.02 -9.10
C LEU A 53 9.66 2.46 -10.18
N VAL A 54 10.64 3.28 -9.83
CA VAL A 54 11.70 3.72 -10.75
C VAL A 54 12.50 2.54 -11.28
N ILE A 55 12.88 1.60 -10.42
CA ILE A 55 13.59 0.38 -10.82
C ILE A 55 12.73 -0.42 -11.81
N GLY A 56 11.44 -0.59 -11.53
CA GLY A 56 10.50 -1.29 -12.41
C GLY A 56 10.43 -0.64 -13.81
N LEU A 57 10.37 0.69 -13.86
CA LEU A 57 10.39 1.44 -15.11
C LEU A 57 11.69 1.25 -15.88
N LEU A 58 12.84 1.31 -15.20
CA LEU A 58 14.17 1.15 -15.83
C LEU A 58 14.40 -0.28 -16.35
N VAL A 59 13.88 -1.28 -15.64
CA VAL A 59 13.98 -2.70 -16.04
C VAL A 59 12.96 -3.03 -17.16
N GLY A 60 11.92 -2.19 -17.32
CA GLY A 60 10.82 -2.43 -18.26
C GLY A 60 9.86 -3.51 -17.77
N GLU A 61 9.65 -3.62 -16.46
CA GLU A 61 8.74 -4.55 -15.81
C GLU A 61 7.60 -3.79 -15.13
N PRO A 62 6.45 -3.57 -15.84
CA PRO A 62 5.32 -2.78 -15.33
C PRO A 62 4.73 -3.32 -14.02
N ASP A 63 4.81 -4.64 -13.80
CA ASP A 63 4.24 -5.29 -12.60
C ASP A 63 4.97 -4.92 -11.30
N MET A 64 6.18 -4.34 -11.39
CA MET A 64 6.87 -3.73 -10.25
C MET A 64 6.10 -2.55 -9.64
N ALA A 65 5.14 -1.97 -10.35
CA ALA A 65 4.25 -0.95 -9.81
C ALA A 65 3.39 -1.48 -8.64
N VAL A 66 3.09 -2.78 -8.61
CA VAL A 66 2.31 -3.39 -7.53
C VAL A 66 3.05 -3.38 -6.20
N PRO A 67 4.25 -4.01 -6.07
CA PRO A 67 5.00 -3.95 -4.81
C PRO A 67 5.42 -2.51 -4.47
N ALA A 68 5.71 -1.67 -5.44
CA ALA A 68 6.01 -0.25 -5.22
C ALA A 68 4.86 0.48 -4.53
N SER A 69 3.62 0.30 -5.03
CA SER A 69 2.43 0.91 -4.44
C SER A 69 2.12 0.38 -3.04
N ILE A 70 2.35 -0.91 -2.77
CA ILE A 70 2.17 -1.49 -1.45
C ILE A 70 3.14 -0.84 -0.45
N VAL A 71 4.43 -0.80 -0.79
CA VAL A 71 5.47 -0.26 0.09
C VAL A 71 5.24 1.25 0.32
N ALA A 72 4.95 2.02 -0.73
CA ALA A 72 4.65 3.44 -0.61
C ALA A 72 3.38 3.69 0.22
N GLY A 73 2.33 2.89 0.03
CA GLY A 73 1.09 2.97 0.77
C GLY A 73 1.25 2.66 2.26
N ILE A 74 2.00 1.59 2.59
CA ILE A 74 2.36 1.27 3.98
C ILE A 74 3.17 2.42 4.59
N GLY A 75 4.14 2.97 3.86
CA GLY A 75 4.88 4.16 4.27
C GLY A 75 3.97 5.35 4.59
N GLY A 76 2.94 5.58 3.77
CA GLY A 76 1.92 6.61 4.00
C GLY A 76 1.10 6.37 5.27
N ILE A 77 0.70 5.12 5.55
CA ILE A 77 0.01 4.76 6.81
C ILE A 77 0.93 5.05 8.00
N LEU A 78 2.17 4.58 7.95
CA LEU A 78 3.15 4.77 9.01
C LEU A 78 3.43 6.26 9.25
N TYR A 79 3.51 7.06 8.19
CA TYR A 79 3.65 8.51 8.29
C TYR A 79 2.47 9.16 9.02
N TYR A 80 1.24 8.79 8.64
CA TYR A 80 0.04 9.28 9.32
C TYR A 80 0.03 8.92 10.80
N GLN A 81 0.35 7.67 11.13
CA GLN A 81 0.39 7.18 12.51
C GLN A 81 1.47 7.87 13.34
N ASN A 82 2.64 8.10 12.74
CA ASN A 82 3.73 8.81 13.40
C ASN A 82 3.37 10.30 13.65
N ALA A 83 2.78 10.97 12.67
CA ALA A 83 2.38 12.37 12.77
C ALA A 83 1.22 12.61 13.76
N THR A 84 0.30 11.65 13.87
CA THR A 84 -0.87 11.75 14.75
C THR A 84 -0.71 11.03 16.08
N SER A 85 0.36 10.27 16.27
CA SER A 85 0.60 9.34 17.40
C SER A 85 -0.53 8.31 17.60
N HIS A 86 -1.37 8.07 16.58
CA HIS A 86 -2.50 7.15 16.60
C HIS A 86 -2.13 5.76 16.07
N TRP A 87 -1.24 5.07 16.75
CA TRP A 87 -0.78 3.72 16.37
C TRP A 87 -1.88 2.65 16.44
N GLU A 88 -2.89 2.87 17.27
CA GLU A 88 -4.06 1.99 17.39
C GLU A 88 -4.84 1.89 16.07
N SER A 89 -4.75 2.90 15.20
CA SER A 89 -5.38 2.91 13.88
C SER A 89 -4.89 1.78 12.96
N TRP A 90 -3.75 1.15 13.28
CA TRP A 90 -3.27 -0.03 12.57
C TRP A 90 -4.32 -1.15 12.55
N ALA A 91 -5.13 -1.27 13.61
CA ALA A 91 -6.18 -2.27 13.73
C ALA A 91 -7.17 -2.29 12.55
N TYR A 92 -7.36 -1.16 11.84
CA TYR A 92 -8.22 -1.07 10.65
C TYR A 92 -7.48 -0.58 9.40
N MET A 93 -6.38 0.14 9.52
CA MET A 93 -5.66 0.69 8.36
C MET A 93 -4.99 -0.37 7.48
N TRP A 94 -4.62 -1.53 8.05
CA TRP A 94 -4.05 -2.64 7.27
C TRP A 94 -5.00 -3.12 6.16
N THR A 95 -6.32 -2.88 6.31
CA THR A 95 -7.32 -3.23 5.29
C THR A 95 -7.22 -2.40 4.02
N LEU A 96 -6.41 -1.32 4.03
CA LEU A 96 -6.08 -0.53 2.85
C LEU A 96 -5.03 -1.21 1.95
N ILE A 97 -4.31 -2.22 2.44
CA ILE A 97 -3.28 -2.93 1.67
C ILE A 97 -3.83 -3.49 0.35
N PRO A 98 -4.98 -4.20 0.30
CA PRO A 98 -5.58 -4.61 -0.97
C PRO A 98 -5.87 -3.43 -1.90
N GLY A 99 -6.19 -2.25 -1.35
CA GLY A 99 -6.37 -1.02 -2.12
C GLY A 99 -5.07 -0.57 -2.79
N PHE A 100 -3.94 -0.63 -2.08
CA PHE A 100 -2.64 -0.32 -2.67
C PHE A 100 -2.25 -1.30 -3.77
N VAL A 101 -2.59 -2.58 -3.63
CA VAL A 101 -2.46 -3.57 -4.73
C VAL A 101 -3.28 -3.11 -5.93
N GLY A 102 -4.52 -2.66 -5.71
CA GLY A 102 -5.40 -2.13 -6.75
C GLY A 102 -4.81 -0.93 -7.48
N VAL A 103 -4.25 0.04 -6.73
CA VAL A 103 -3.54 1.20 -7.30
C VAL A 103 -2.33 0.73 -8.13
N GLY A 104 -1.54 -0.19 -7.60
CA GLY A 104 -0.38 -0.75 -8.31
C GLY A 104 -0.76 -1.46 -9.60
N LYS A 105 -1.88 -2.18 -9.62
CA LYS A 105 -2.41 -2.82 -10.84
C LYS A 105 -2.83 -1.78 -11.89
N ILE A 106 -3.49 -0.71 -11.49
CA ILE A 106 -3.86 0.37 -12.42
C ILE A 106 -2.60 1.03 -13.00
N LEU A 107 -1.61 1.33 -12.16
CA LEU A 107 -0.33 1.89 -12.61
C LEU A 107 0.41 0.93 -13.56
N SER A 108 0.46 -0.38 -13.24
CA SER A 108 1.03 -1.41 -14.11
C SER A 108 0.34 -1.42 -15.49
N GLY A 109 -0.99 -1.31 -15.52
CA GLY A 109 -1.76 -1.25 -16.77
C GLY A 109 -1.47 0.00 -17.61
N ILE A 110 -1.26 1.16 -16.97
CA ILE A 110 -0.89 2.41 -17.65
C ILE A 110 0.50 2.25 -18.29
N ILE A 111 1.45 1.66 -17.59
CA ILE A 111 2.84 1.49 -18.03
C ILE A 111 2.95 0.38 -19.08
N GLY A 112 2.24 -0.74 -18.85
CA GLY A 112 2.33 -1.97 -19.67
C GLY A 112 1.42 -2.01 -20.89
N GLY A 113 0.45 -1.10 -21.01
CA GLY A 113 -0.46 -1.01 -22.17
C GLY A 113 -1.78 -1.78 -22.04
N ASP A 114 -1.93 -2.65 -21.03
CA ASP A 114 -3.16 -3.42 -20.78
C ASP A 114 -4.12 -2.71 -19.81
N PHE A 115 -4.32 -1.40 -20.04
CA PHE A 115 -5.02 -0.52 -19.11
C PHE A 115 -6.41 -1.01 -18.69
N MET A 116 -7.24 -1.47 -19.66
CA MET A 116 -8.63 -1.84 -19.35
C MET A 116 -8.77 -3.10 -18.49
N ALA A 117 -7.90 -4.08 -18.68
CA ALA A 117 -7.88 -5.29 -17.85
C ALA A 117 -7.41 -4.97 -16.44
N CYS A 118 -6.28 -4.26 -16.32
CA CYS A 118 -5.70 -3.85 -15.04
C CYS A 118 -6.60 -2.88 -14.27
N LEU A 119 -7.32 -1.99 -14.97
CA LEU A 119 -8.30 -1.08 -14.36
C LEU A 119 -9.44 -1.84 -13.69
N LYS A 120 -10.02 -2.84 -14.38
CA LYS A 120 -11.11 -3.66 -13.80
C LYS A 120 -10.66 -4.42 -12.57
N GLU A 121 -9.47 -5.03 -12.62
CA GLU A 121 -8.89 -5.74 -11.47
C GLU A 121 -8.57 -4.78 -10.32
N GLY A 122 -7.93 -3.65 -10.63
CA GLY A 122 -7.57 -2.65 -9.65
C GLY A 122 -8.79 -2.03 -8.95
N LEU A 123 -9.84 -1.69 -9.71
CA LEU A 123 -11.10 -1.20 -9.13
C LEU A 123 -11.76 -2.24 -8.22
N LYS A 124 -11.77 -3.52 -8.61
CA LYS A 124 -12.31 -4.59 -7.77
C LYS A 124 -11.57 -4.67 -6.42
N LEU A 125 -10.24 -4.55 -6.42
CA LEU A 125 -9.43 -4.56 -5.21
C LEU A 125 -9.67 -3.30 -4.36
N LEU A 126 -9.80 -2.12 -4.99
CA LEU A 126 -10.14 -0.87 -4.31
C LEU A 126 -11.50 -0.97 -3.61
N PHE A 127 -12.53 -1.48 -4.30
CA PHE A 127 -13.84 -1.70 -3.69
C PHE A 127 -13.78 -2.69 -2.54
N THR A 128 -13.06 -3.80 -2.68
CA THR A 128 -12.89 -4.77 -1.60
C THR A 128 -12.21 -4.13 -0.41
N SER A 129 -11.14 -3.37 -0.63
CA SER A 129 -10.43 -2.63 0.42
C SER A 129 -11.33 -1.62 1.12
N ALA A 130 -12.12 -0.85 0.37
CA ALA A 130 -13.05 0.14 0.93
C ALA A 130 -14.11 -0.52 1.82
N ILE A 131 -14.66 -1.66 1.39
CA ILE A 131 -15.63 -2.43 2.19
C ILE A 131 -14.96 -2.94 3.49
N LEU A 132 -13.79 -3.56 3.38
CA LEU A 132 -13.05 -4.04 4.56
C LEU A 132 -12.71 -2.89 5.50
N PHE A 133 -12.21 -1.78 4.97
CA PHE A 133 -11.88 -0.59 5.75
C PHE A 133 -13.10 -0.08 6.52
N THR A 134 -14.25 0.03 5.84
CA THR A 134 -15.50 0.48 6.48
C THR A 134 -15.93 -0.48 7.60
N ILE A 135 -15.91 -1.78 7.34
CA ILE A 135 -16.29 -2.79 8.34
C ILE A 135 -15.36 -2.70 9.56
N PHE A 136 -14.03 -2.70 9.34
CA PHE A 136 -13.07 -2.68 10.44
C PHE A 136 -13.06 -1.34 11.19
N THR A 137 -13.31 -0.21 10.52
CA THR A 137 -13.46 1.09 11.16
C THR A 137 -14.69 1.12 12.07
N ILE A 138 -15.82 0.57 11.62
CA ILE A 138 -17.04 0.48 12.44
C ILE A 138 -16.80 -0.41 13.66
N PHE A 139 -16.12 -1.55 13.48
CA PHE A 139 -15.75 -2.42 14.60
C PHE A 139 -14.81 -1.73 15.60
N ASN A 140 -13.87 -0.92 15.12
CA ASN A 140 -12.95 -0.17 15.98
C ASN A 140 -13.59 1.08 16.61
N ALA A 141 -14.52 1.74 15.93
CA ALA A 141 -15.29 2.85 16.50
C ALA A 141 -16.04 2.43 17.77
N TRP A 142 -16.24 1.13 17.96
CA TRP A 142 -16.80 0.57 19.18
C TRP A 142 -16.03 0.97 20.46
N THR A 143 -14.72 1.05 20.40
CA THR A 143 -13.91 1.46 21.56
C THR A 143 -14.03 2.95 21.86
N ILE A 144 -14.44 3.76 20.90
CA ILE A 144 -14.50 5.22 20.99
C ILE A 144 -15.87 5.71 21.45
N PHE A 145 -16.96 5.01 21.11
CA PHE A 145 -18.34 5.46 21.38
C PHE A 145 -18.94 4.98 22.70
N GLY A 146 -18.18 4.31 23.59
CA GLY A 146 -18.64 3.94 24.93
C GLY A 146 -19.81 2.96 24.94
N SER A 147 -20.60 2.94 26.02
CA SER A 147 -21.60 1.91 26.39
C SER A 147 -22.70 1.61 25.36
N TYR A 148 -22.98 2.51 24.41
CA TYR A 148 -24.01 2.30 23.37
C TYR A 148 -23.49 1.63 22.10
N SER A 149 -22.19 1.53 21.93
CA SER A 149 -21.56 0.97 20.73
C SER A 149 -21.70 -0.55 20.60
N GLY A 150 -22.06 -1.23 21.69
CA GLY A 150 -22.24 -2.69 21.71
C GLY A 150 -23.31 -3.22 20.76
N TYR A 151 -24.29 -2.43 20.43
CA TYR A 151 -25.42 -2.86 19.60
C TYR A 151 -25.22 -2.67 18.11
N VAL A 152 -24.34 -1.75 17.69
CA VAL A 152 -24.13 -1.42 16.26
C VAL A 152 -23.60 -2.59 15.46
N PRO A 153 -22.54 -3.32 15.84
CA PRO A 153 -22.08 -4.46 15.06
C PRO A 153 -23.02 -5.66 15.16
N ILE A 154 -23.74 -5.83 16.26
CA ILE A 154 -24.77 -6.86 16.38
C ILE A 154 -25.88 -6.57 15.35
N ALA A 155 -26.36 -5.32 15.26
CA ALA A 155 -27.34 -4.91 14.28
C ALA A 155 -26.83 -5.07 12.83
N LEU A 156 -25.55 -4.74 12.56
CA LEU A 156 -24.94 -4.93 11.25
C LEU A 156 -24.80 -6.40 10.86
N LEU A 157 -24.36 -7.25 11.78
CA LEU A 157 -24.32 -8.70 11.56
C LEU A 157 -25.71 -9.28 11.32
N PHE A 158 -26.72 -8.78 12.04
CA PHE A 158 -28.11 -9.20 11.87
C PHE A 158 -28.64 -8.78 10.50
N ILE A 159 -28.41 -7.55 10.06
CA ILE A 159 -28.80 -7.03 8.74
C ILE A 159 -28.06 -7.83 7.63
N LEU A 160 -26.76 -8.07 7.80
CA LEU A 160 -25.98 -8.85 6.83
C LEU A 160 -26.50 -10.30 6.74
N GLY A 161 -26.83 -10.90 7.87
CA GLY A 161 -27.44 -12.23 7.93
C GLY A 161 -28.77 -12.30 7.18
N ILE A 162 -29.67 -11.32 7.40
CA ILE A 162 -30.94 -11.21 6.67
C ILE A 162 -30.70 -11.04 5.16
N LEU A 163 -29.78 -10.15 4.76
CA LEU A 163 -29.44 -9.94 3.34
C LEU A 163 -28.92 -11.21 2.68
N LEU A 164 -28.09 -11.98 3.37
CA LEU A 164 -27.57 -13.25 2.84
C LEU A 164 -28.68 -14.29 2.70
N ILE A 165 -29.61 -14.38 3.66
CA ILE A 165 -30.78 -15.29 3.60
C ILE A 165 -31.68 -14.90 2.42
N VAL A 166 -32.04 -13.63 2.31
CA VAL A 166 -32.89 -13.13 1.21
C VAL A 166 -32.23 -13.39 -0.14
N ARG A 167 -30.92 -13.14 -0.25
CA ARG A 167 -30.16 -13.42 -1.49
C ARG A 167 -30.08 -14.91 -1.79
N GLY A 168 -29.97 -15.76 -0.77
CA GLY A 168 -29.99 -17.22 -0.91
C GLY A 168 -31.32 -17.73 -1.47
N ILE A 169 -32.43 -17.21 -0.92
CA ILE A 169 -33.78 -17.59 -1.37
C ILE A 169 -34.06 -17.11 -2.81
N MET A 170 -33.64 -15.90 -3.16
CA MET A 170 -33.82 -15.35 -4.51
C MET A 170 -32.97 -16.07 -5.59
N ARG A 171 -31.87 -16.70 -5.20
CA ARG A 171 -30.98 -17.41 -6.13
C ARG A 171 -31.45 -18.85 -6.43
N HIS A 172 -32.44 -19.36 -5.69
CA HIS A 172 -33.06 -20.66 -5.89
C HIS A 172 -34.35 -20.62 -6.74
N LYS A 173 -34.70 -19.47 -7.30
CA LYS A 173 -35.70 -19.31 -8.37
C LYS A 173 -35.02 -19.00 -9.69
#